data_facb8af95b4569db46c80a045c5e1e52
#
_entry.id   facb8af95b4569db46c80a045c5e1e52
#
_cell.length_a   1.000
_cell.length_b   1.000
_cell.length_c   1.000
_cell.angle_alpha   90.00
_cell.angle_beta   90.00
_cell.angle_gamma   90.00
#
_symmetry.space_group_name_H-M   'P 1'
#
loop_
_entity.id
_entity.type
_entity.pdbx_description
1 polymer ?
#
loop_
_entity_poly.entity_id
_entity_poly.type
_entity_poly.pdbx_seq_one_letter_code
_entity_poly.pdbx_strand_id
1 'polypeptide(L)'
;GRRMKNVAKDFEKSRDFLICIDSDGCAMDTMDVKHMRCFAPCLVHEWDLGEYRDDIVRLWRKINLLSRSRGINRFKGLAKILVEINENYTRVDGLDELIYWVQTTDELSEESLREAYERTGCNCMKKALEWSRLVNDSIVMISNSRKSPFEGVEEALKLIKGKADVVIVTASNGQEIRREWEDSGLMEYADLLLSQESGTKEMCLRSLTEHGYEKDHVLMIGDAPADKMAAESAEALFYPVLAYQETESWEEFAEEGLKRFLEGTFAGTYQEEKIKEFYANLDL
;
A
#
# COMPACT_ATOMS: atom_id res chain seq x y z
N GLY A 1 -20.49 19.82 -3.72
CA GLY A 1 -20.09 18.41 -3.74
C GLY A 1 -18.80 18.20 -4.53
N ARG A 2 -17.73 17.78 -3.88
CA ARG A 2 -16.50 17.40 -4.58
C ARG A 2 -16.83 16.22 -5.49
N ARG A 3 -16.58 16.35 -6.79
CA ARG A 3 -16.63 15.23 -7.71
C ARG A 3 -15.60 14.22 -7.26
N MET A 4 -16.01 12.98 -6.95
CA MET A 4 -15.09 11.88 -6.78
C MET A 4 -14.29 11.73 -8.06
N LYS A 5 -12.94 11.78 -7.93
CA LYS A 5 -12.02 11.61 -9.04
C LYS A 5 -12.17 10.18 -9.56
N ASN A 6 -12.58 10.01 -10.82
CA ASN A 6 -12.58 8.68 -11.44
C ASN A 6 -11.14 8.36 -11.86
N VAL A 7 -10.44 7.67 -10.99
CA VAL A 7 -8.98 7.41 -11.11
C VAL A 7 -8.63 6.37 -12.16
N ALA A 8 -9.59 5.56 -12.58
CA ALA A 8 -9.40 4.52 -13.60
C ALA A 8 -10.21 4.80 -14.87
N LYS A 9 -10.47 6.06 -15.17
CA LYS A 9 -11.33 6.50 -16.27
C LYS A 9 -10.96 5.89 -17.63
N ASP A 10 -9.67 5.83 -17.92
CA ASP A 10 -9.16 5.38 -19.22
C ASP A 10 -8.82 3.88 -19.25
N PHE A 11 -9.07 3.17 -18.16
CA PHE A 11 -8.85 1.73 -18.09
C PHE A 11 -9.92 0.99 -18.89
N GLU A 12 -9.51 0.05 -19.71
CA GLU A 12 -10.42 -0.79 -20.51
C GLU A 12 -10.39 -2.23 -20.03
N LYS A 13 -11.55 -2.75 -19.64
CA LYS A 13 -11.74 -4.17 -19.32
C LYS A 13 -11.45 -5.02 -20.56
N SER A 14 -10.52 -5.98 -20.45
CA SER A 14 -10.16 -6.91 -21.52
C SER A 14 -10.54 -8.34 -21.20
N ARG A 15 -10.68 -8.69 -19.92
CA ARG A 15 -10.98 -10.05 -19.44
C ARG A 15 -12.21 -10.01 -18.54
N ASP A 16 -12.80 -11.17 -18.30
CA ASP A 16 -13.98 -11.28 -17.44
C ASP A 16 -13.64 -11.10 -15.96
N PHE A 17 -12.38 -11.30 -15.59
CA PHE A 17 -11.89 -11.21 -14.22
C PHE A 17 -10.87 -10.10 -14.08
N LEU A 18 -10.80 -9.52 -12.89
CA LEU A 18 -9.82 -8.50 -12.51
C LEU A 18 -9.12 -8.93 -11.22
N ILE A 19 -7.78 -8.88 -11.24
CA ILE A 19 -6.96 -9.07 -10.04
C ILE A 19 -6.19 -7.79 -9.78
N CYS A 20 -6.43 -7.19 -8.62
CA CYS A 20 -5.69 -6.04 -8.11
C CYS A 20 -4.65 -6.54 -7.12
N ILE A 21 -3.41 -6.04 -7.23
CA ILE A 21 -2.28 -6.54 -6.43
C ILE A 21 -1.59 -5.36 -5.77
N ASP A 22 -1.41 -5.42 -4.43
CA ASP A 22 -0.56 -4.49 -3.70
C ASP A 22 0.92 -4.85 -3.93
N SER A 23 1.82 -3.87 -3.79
CA SER A 23 3.23 -4.04 -4.07
C SER A 23 4.07 -4.31 -2.83
N ASP A 24 4.38 -3.27 -2.03
CA ASP A 24 5.27 -3.41 -0.86
C ASP A 24 4.71 -4.40 0.17
N GLY A 25 5.51 -5.41 0.51
CA GLY A 25 5.11 -6.41 1.51
C GLY A 25 4.11 -7.44 0.99
N CYS A 26 3.67 -7.33 -0.25
CA CYS A 26 2.73 -8.22 -0.89
C CYS A 26 3.37 -8.95 -2.07
N ALA A 27 3.54 -8.27 -3.20
CA ALA A 27 4.25 -8.82 -4.36
C ALA A 27 5.77 -8.62 -4.25
N MET A 28 6.20 -7.51 -3.65
CA MET A 28 7.61 -7.12 -3.57
C MET A 28 8.11 -7.19 -2.13
N ASP A 29 9.28 -7.83 -1.95
CA ASP A 29 9.99 -7.92 -0.66
C ASP A 29 10.75 -6.62 -0.40
N THR A 30 10.00 -5.55 -0.18
CA THR A 30 10.52 -4.18 -0.08
C THR A 30 10.08 -3.44 1.18
N MET A 31 9.07 -3.97 1.89
CA MET A 31 8.47 -3.23 3.01
C MET A 31 9.44 -3.02 4.17
N ASP A 32 10.02 -4.08 4.70
CA ASP A 32 10.91 -3.98 5.86
C ASP A 32 12.12 -3.10 5.56
N VAL A 33 12.77 -3.29 4.41
CA VAL A 33 13.96 -2.52 4.06
C VAL A 33 13.65 -1.04 3.91
N LYS A 34 12.53 -0.68 3.28
CA LYS A 34 12.12 0.72 3.12
C LYS A 34 11.81 1.37 4.47
N HIS A 35 11.04 0.68 5.31
CA HIS A 35 10.64 1.23 6.61
C HIS A 35 11.82 1.35 7.59
N MET A 36 12.65 0.33 7.68
CA MET A 36 13.73 0.30 8.66
C MET A 36 14.99 1.05 8.23
N ARG A 37 15.23 1.21 6.93
CA ARG A 37 16.40 1.92 6.40
C ARG A 37 16.11 3.33 5.91
N CYS A 38 14.86 3.64 5.61
CA CYS A 38 14.50 4.93 5.01
C CYS A 38 13.48 5.69 5.86
N PHE A 39 12.25 5.20 5.98
CA PHE A 39 11.18 5.95 6.65
C PHE A 39 11.53 6.31 8.09
N ALA A 40 11.91 5.35 8.91
CA ALA A 40 12.20 5.58 10.32
C ALA A 40 13.45 6.43 10.56
N PRO A 41 14.61 6.14 9.93
CA PRO A 41 15.78 7.00 10.11
C PRO A 41 15.59 8.43 9.62
N CYS A 42 14.89 8.63 8.51
CA CYS A 42 14.60 9.97 7.99
C CYS A 42 13.68 10.76 8.93
N LEU A 43 12.74 10.10 9.60
CA LEU A 43 11.88 10.71 10.61
C LEU A 43 12.72 11.21 11.81
N VAL A 44 13.61 10.36 12.32
CA VAL A 44 14.51 10.71 13.42
C VAL A 44 15.36 11.92 13.05
N HIS A 45 15.88 11.95 11.82
CA HIS A 45 16.66 13.08 11.32
C HIS A 45 15.83 14.36 11.21
N GLU A 46 14.69 14.31 10.52
CA GLU A 46 13.89 15.50 10.20
C GLU A 46 13.32 16.19 11.44
N TRP A 47 12.88 15.42 12.44
CA TRP A 47 12.33 15.95 13.68
C TRP A 47 13.34 16.02 14.83
N ASP A 48 14.64 15.81 14.53
CA ASP A 48 15.71 15.88 15.52
C ASP A 48 15.43 15.01 16.77
N LEU A 49 15.12 13.74 16.52
CA LEU A 49 14.73 12.77 17.55
C LEU A 49 15.86 11.80 17.93
N GLY A 50 17.12 12.19 17.68
CA GLY A 50 18.28 11.34 17.95
C GLY A 50 18.35 10.81 19.37
N GLU A 51 17.94 11.63 20.35
CA GLU A 51 17.89 11.26 21.77
C GLU A 51 16.94 10.06 22.03
N TYR A 52 15.87 9.95 21.22
CA TYR A 52 14.84 8.91 21.36
C TYR A 52 14.87 7.88 20.24
N ARG A 53 15.96 7.83 19.48
CA ARG A 53 16.07 7.04 18.24
C ARG A 53 15.50 5.62 18.34
N ASP A 54 15.97 4.85 19.33
CA ASP A 54 15.60 3.44 19.42
C ASP A 54 14.10 3.25 19.69
N ASP A 55 13.54 4.09 20.55
CA ASP A 55 12.12 4.06 20.86
C ASP A 55 11.27 4.48 19.65
N ILE A 56 11.69 5.52 18.94
CA ILE A 56 10.97 6.01 17.75
C ILE A 56 11.01 4.97 16.61
N VAL A 57 12.15 4.33 16.38
CA VAL A 57 12.27 3.29 15.35
C VAL A 57 11.38 2.09 15.68
N ARG A 58 11.34 1.65 16.95
CA ARG A 58 10.45 0.58 17.38
C ARG A 58 8.97 0.96 17.22
N LEU A 59 8.62 2.17 17.59
CA LEU A 59 7.25 2.67 17.46
C LEU A 59 6.82 2.75 15.99
N TRP A 60 7.69 3.25 15.13
CA TRP A 60 7.45 3.27 13.69
C TRP A 60 7.17 1.86 13.14
N ARG A 61 8.02 0.90 13.51
CA ARG A 61 7.86 -0.50 13.11
C ARG A 61 6.52 -1.06 13.57
N LYS A 62 6.15 -0.81 14.83
CA LYS A 62 4.87 -1.27 15.37
C LYS A 62 3.69 -0.70 14.59
N ILE A 63 3.68 0.61 14.34
CA ILE A 63 2.57 1.28 13.64
C ILE A 63 2.47 0.79 12.19
N ASN A 64 3.57 0.75 11.47
CA ASN A 64 3.56 0.57 10.02
C ASN A 64 3.71 -0.87 9.55
N LEU A 65 4.25 -1.78 10.36
CA LEU A 65 4.50 -3.17 9.98
C LEU A 65 3.72 -4.20 10.77
N LEU A 66 3.44 -3.94 12.06
CA LEU A 66 2.97 -4.97 12.99
C LEU A 66 1.60 -4.70 13.62
N SER A 67 0.81 -3.80 13.05
CA SER A 67 -0.51 -3.44 13.59
C SER A 67 -1.56 -3.35 12.48
N ARG A 68 -2.77 -2.96 12.85
CA ARG A 68 -3.87 -2.71 11.91
C ARG A 68 -3.53 -1.64 10.87
N SER A 69 -2.56 -0.78 11.16
CA SER A 69 -2.09 0.26 10.25
C SER A 69 -0.92 -0.19 9.36
N ARG A 70 -0.61 -1.49 9.33
CA ARG A 70 0.35 -2.04 8.38
C ARG A 70 -0.02 -1.63 6.95
N GLY A 71 0.96 -1.11 6.20
CA GLY A 71 0.80 -0.79 4.78
C GLY A 71 0.00 0.47 4.48
N ILE A 72 -0.33 1.30 5.45
CA ILE A 72 -1.02 2.56 5.22
C ILE A 72 -0.12 3.56 4.48
N ASN A 73 -0.74 4.58 3.88
CA ASN A 73 -0.01 5.66 3.21
C ASN A 73 1.01 6.29 4.17
N ARG A 74 2.18 6.69 3.63
CA ARG A 74 3.28 7.27 4.43
C ARG A 74 2.87 8.46 5.29
N PHE A 75 2.00 9.34 4.77
CA PHE A 75 1.57 10.52 5.51
C PHE A 75 0.59 10.19 6.64
N LYS A 76 -0.22 9.15 6.47
CA LYS A 76 -1.05 8.61 7.54
C LYS A 76 -0.19 8.00 8.64
N GLY A 77 0.81 7.22 8.27
CA GLY A 77 1.77 6.65 9.22
C GLY A 77 2.54 7.73 9.96
N LEU A 78 2.99 8.74 9.24
CA LEU A 78 3.67 9.91 9.82
C LEU A 78 2.78 10.62 10.83
N ALA A 79 1.55 10.93 10.47
CA ALA A 79 0.63 11.61 11.41
C ALA A 79 0.40 10.80 12.68
N LYS A 80 0.23 9.48 12.56
CA LYS A 80 0.05 8.59 13.72
C LYS A 80 1.24 8.64 14.68
N ILE A 81 2.45 8.53 14.16
CA ILE A 81 3.63 8.55 15.03
C ILE A 81 3.89 9.93 15.61
N LEU A 82 3.63 11.00 14.86
CA LEU A 82 3.82 12.36 15.35
C LEU A 82 2.86 12.69 16.53
N VAL A 83 1.65 12.13 16.53
CA VAL A 83 0.74 12.23 17.69
C VAL A 83 1.39 11.61 18.92
N GLU A 84 1.93 10.39 18.79
CA GLU A 84 2.61 9.70 19.89
C GLU A 84 3.86 10.46 20.36
N ILE A 85 4.63 10.99 19.41
CA ILE A 85 5.84 11.78 19.72
C ILE A 85 5.47 13.05 20.48
N ASN A 86 4.43 13.74 20.03
CA ASN A 86 3.95 14.98 20.66
C ASN A 86 3.48 14.75 22.10
N GLU A 87 2.84 13.62 22.37
CA GLU A 87 2.32 13.28 23.69
C GLU A 87 3.40 12.78 24.64
N ASN A 88 4.37 12.00 24.17
CA ASN A 88 5.25 11.22 25.04
C ASN A 88 6.74 11.60 24.97
N TYR A 89 7.18 12.37 24.00
CA TYR A 89 8.60 12.65 23.80
C TYR A 89 8.91 14.14 23.72
N THR A 90 8.39 14.81 22.70
CA THR A 90 8.66 16.23 22.47
C THR A 90 7.53 16.85 21.66
N ARG A 91 7.33 18.15 21.84
CA ARG A 91 6.29 18.90 21.13
C ARG A 91 6.55 18.90 19.61
N VAL A 92 5.49 18.72 18.84
CA VAL A 92 5.50 18.78 17.37
C VAL A 92 4.69 20.02 16.94
N ASP A 93 5.38 21.06 16.50
CA ASP A 93 4.73 22.29 16.06
C ASP A 93 3.98 22.09 14.75
N GLY A 94 2.75 22.59 14.69
CA GLY A 94 1.91 22.52 13.48
C GLY A 94 1.28 21.16 13.21
N LEU A 95 1.29 20.26 14.20
CA LEU A 95 0.75 18.91 14.03
C LEU A 95 -0.73 18.91 13.68
N ASP A 96 -1.53 19.79 14.27
CA ASP A 96 -2.97 19.83 14.04
C ASP A 96 -3.31 20.12 12.57
N GLU A 97 -2.58 21.00 11.93
CA GLU A 97 -2.77 21.32 10.49
C GLU A 97 -2.39 20.11 9.62
N LEU A 98 -1.32 19.39 9.96
CA LEU A 98 -0.96 18.19 9.22
C LEU A 98 -2.03 17.10 9.36
N ILE A 99 -2.53 16.88 10.58
CA ILE A 99 -3.60 15.91 10.84
C ILE A 99 -4.86 16.29 10.03
N TYR A 100 -5.24 17.56 10.05
CA TYR A 100 -6.40 18.04 9.30
C TYR A 100 -6.24 17.75 7.80
N TRP A 101 -5.07 18.03 7.22
CA TRP A 101 -4.80 17.71 5.82
C TRP A 101 -4.91 16.21 5.55
N VAL A 102 -4.29 15.37 6.40
CA VAL A 102 -4.35 13.90 6.24
C VAL A 102 -5.79 13.40 6.24
N GLN A 103 -6.63 13.97 7.10
CA GLN A 103 -8.03 13.54 7.25
C GLN A 103 -8.95 14.05 6.16
N THR A 104 -8.62 15.15 5.49
CA THR A 104 -9.53 15.85 4.59
C THR A 104 -9.11 15.86 3.12
N THR A 105 -7.85 15.57 2.82
CA THR A 105 -7.37 15.58 1.43
C THR A 105 -7.91 14.40 0.63
N ASP A 106 -8.16 14.62 -0.65
CA ASP A 106 -8.55 13.55 -1.58
C ASP A 106 -7.31 12.79 -2.10
N GLU A 107 -6.13 13.40 -2.00
CA GLU A 107 -4.89 12.83 -2.49
C GLU A 107 -3.78 12.98 -1.44
N LEU A 108 -3.29 11.85 -0.95
CA LEU A 108 -2.19 11.79 0.04
C LEU A 108 -0.85 11.67 -0.70
N SER A 109 -0.47 12.74 -1.39
CA SER A 109 0.76 12.83 -2.20
C SER A 109 1.61 14.03 -1.81
N GLU A 110 2.87 14.05 -2.26
CA GLU A 110 3.76 15.21 -2.05
C GLU A 110 3.20 16.46 -2.72
N GLU A 111 2.61 16.34 -3.91
CA GLU A 111 2.03 17.49 -4.63
C GLU A 111 0.89 18.11 -3.83
N SER A 112 -0.04 17.29 -3.34
CA SER A 112 -1.15 17.76 -2.51
C SER A 112 -0.65 18.42 -1.22
N LEU A 113 0.35 17.82 -0.57
CA LEU A 113 0.94 18.38 0.65
C LEU A 113 1.66 19.69 0.38
N ARG A 114 2.37 19.81 -0.74
CA ARG A 114 3.04 21.05 -1.13
C ARG A 114 2.03 22.18 -1.34
N GLU A 115 0.92 21.90 -2.01
CA GLU A 115 -0.17 22.89 -2.19
C GLU A 115 -0.74 23.34 -0.84
N ALA A 116 -0.96 22.41 0.08
CA ALA A 116 -1.42 22.72 1.44
C ALA A 116 -0.40 23.56 2.21
N TYR A 117 0.88 23.24 2.09
CA TYR A 117 1.96 24.03 2.70
C TYR A 117 2.00 25.45 2.13
N GLU A 118 1.89 25.61 0.83
CA GLU A 118 1.89 26.93 0.18
C GLU A 118 0.73 27.80 0.65
N ARG A 119 -0.43 27.19 0.95
CA ARG A 119 -1.61 27.91 1.48
C ARG A 119 -1.47 28.29 2.95
N THR A 120 -0.84 27.45 3.76
CA THR A 120 -0.87 27.56 5.22
C THR A 120 0.42 28.04 5.84
N GLY A 121 1.56 27.83 5.18
CA GLY A 121 2.88 28.08 5.76
C GLY A 121 3.21 27.18 6.94
N CYS A 122 2.48 26.07 7.14
CA CYS A 122 2.62 25.16 8.28
C CYS A 122 3.99 24.50 8.31
N ASN A 123 4.73 24.68 9.42
CA ASN A 123 6.07 24.10 9.58
C ASN A 123 6.06 22.57 9.58
N CYS A 124 5.05 21.96 10.17
CA CYS A 124 4.93 20.49 10.16
C CYS A 124 4.75 19.94 8.75
N MET A 125 3.97 20.62 7.91
CA MET A 125 3.82 20.25 6.50
C MET A 125 5.13 20.39 5.73
N LYS A 126 5.90 21.44 6.01
CA LYS A 126 7.23 21.64 5.40
C LYS A 126 8.16 20.48 5.74
N LYS A 127 8.20 20.11 7.03
CA LYS A 127 9.02 19.00 7.50
C LYS A 127 8.55 17.66 6.90
N ALA A 128 7.25 17.45 6.80
CA ALA A 128 6.69 16.25 6.18
C ALA A 128 7.09 16.12 4.71
N LEU A 129 7.11 17.22 3.96
CA LEU A 129 7.59 17.26 2.58
C LEU A 129 9.08 16.92 2.49
N GLU A 130 9.90 17.56 3.32
CA GLU A 130 11.35 17.31 3.37
C GLU A 130 11.64 15.85 3.75
N TRP A 131 10.91 15.32 4.72
CA TRP A 131 10.99 13.93 5.13
C TRP A 131 10.65 12.99 3.96
N SER A 132 9.56 13.24 3.27
CA SER A 132 9.11 12.39 2.16
C SER A 132 10.12 12.40 1.01
N ARG A 133 10.71 13.54 0.69
CA ARG A 133 11.76 13.65 -0.32
C ARG A 133 13.03 12.90 0.09
N LEU A 134 13.43 13.05 1.34
CA LEU A 134 14.61 12.37 1.89
C LEU A 134 14.38 10.85 1.86
N VAL A 135 13.18 10.39 2.21
CA VAL A 135 12.81 8.98 2.10
C VAL A 135 12.94 8.48 0.66
N ASN A 136 12.39 9.22 -0.30
CA ASN A 136 12.46 8.84 -1.71
C ASN A 136 13.91 8.73 -2.20
N ASP A 137 14.76 9.69 -1.85
CA ASP A 137 16.18 9.68 -2.20
C ASP A 137 16.88 8.48 -1.56
N SER A 138 16.55 8.16 -0.31
CA SER A 138 17.12 7.02 0.41
C SER A 138 16.71 5.69 -0.22
N ILE A 139 15.46 5.56 -0.65
CA ILE A 139 14.95 4.34 -1.30
C ILE A 139 15.69 4.08 -2.62
N VAL A 140 15.95 5.12 -3.40
CA VAL A 140 16.71 5.00 -4.66
C VAL A 140 18.11 4.44 -4.41
N MET A 141 18.69 4.72 -3.25
CA MET A 141 20.05 4.23 -2.89
C MET A 141 20.07 2.76 -2.46
N ILE A 142 18.92 2.14 -2.18
CA ILE A 142 18.85 0.72 -1.88
C ILE A 142 19.16 -0.07 -3.15
N SER A 143 20.04 -1.09 -3.06
CA SER A 143 20.38 -1.90 -4.23
C SER A 143 19.18 -2.68 -4.76
N ASN A 144 19.13 -2.89 -6.07
CA ASN A 144 18.04 -3.64 -6.71
C ASN A 144 17.90 -5.08 -6.18
N SER A 145 18.99 -5.70 -5.73
CA SER A 145 18.96 -7.04 -5.13
C SER A 145 18.15 -7.12 -3.84
N ARG A 146 17.88 -5.97 -3.21
CA ARG A 146 17.06 -5.87 -1.99
C ARG A 146 15.63 -5.35 -2.25
N LYS A 147 15.30 -5.11 -3.52
CA LYS A 147 13.98 -4.66 -3.98
C LYS A 147 13.46 -5.63 -5.03
N SER A 148 13.32 -6.88 -4.65
CA SER A 148 12.91 -7.97 -5.53
C SER A 148 11.54 -8.52 -5.16
N PRO A 149 10.85 -9.19 -6.09
CA PRO A 149 9.59 -9.85 -5.78
C PRO A 149 9.82 -11.03 -4.82
N PHE A 150 8.80 -11.35 -4.04
CA PHE A 150 8.79 -12.58 -3.28
C PHE A 150 8.83 -13.77 -4.23
N GLU A 151 9.45 -14.87 -3.78
CA GLU A 151 9.45 -16.12 -4.50
C GLU A 151 8.01 -16.60 -4.72
N GLY A 152 7.69 -17.05 -5.94
CA GLY A 152 6.36 -17.47 -6.31
C GLY A 152 5.50 -16.41 -7.01
N VAL A 153 5.86 -15.14 -6.92
CA VAL A 153 5.08 -14.04 -7.53
C VAL A 153 5.11 -14.13 -9.05
N GLU A 154 6.28 -14.29 -9.65
CA GLU A 154 6.40 -14.37 -11.11
C GLU A 154 5.61 -15.55 -11.67
N GLU A 155 5.69 -16.71 -11.04
CA GLU A 155 4.94 -17.90 -11.44
C GLU A 155 3.43 -17.66 -11.36
N ALA A 156 2.97 -17.00 -10.31
CA ALA A 156 1.56 -16.65 -10.17
C ALA A 156 1.10 -15.68 -11.27
N LEU A 157 1.90 -14.65 -11.57
CA LEU A 157 1.59 -13.69 -12.64
C LEU A 157 1.54 -14.37 -14.02
N LYS A 158 2.42 -15.32 -14.28
CA LYS A 158 2.40 -16.12 -15.50
C LYS A 158 1.10 -16.94 -15.62
N LEU A 159 0.63 -17.51 -14.50
CA LEU A 159 -0.63 -18.26 -14.47
C LEU A 159 -1.85 -17.35 -14.67
N ILE A 160 -1.80 -16.12 -14.18
CA ILE A 160 -2.89 -15.15 -14.35
C ILE A 160 -2.98 -14.65 -15.79
N LYS A 161 -1.85 -14.53 -16.47
CA LYS A 161 -1.77 -13.96 -17.82
C LYS A 161 -2.77 -14.60 -18.77
N GLY A 162 -3.56 -13.77 -19.43
CA GLY A 162 -4.60 -14.20 -20.36
C GLY A 162 -5.91 -14.63 -19.71
N LYS A 163 -6.00 -14.66 -18.38
CA LYS A 163 -7.19 -15.10 -17.63
C LYS A 163 -7.89 -13.95 -16.90
N ALA A 164 -7.12 -12.96 -16.47
CA ALA A 164 -7.64 -11.80 -15.76
C ALA A 164 -6.88 -10.54 -16.17
N ASP A 165 -7.55 -9.39 -16.09
CA ASP A 165 -6.89 -8.10 -16.10
C ASP A 165 -6.13 -7.94 -14.79
N VAL A 166 -4.95 -7.30 -14.83
CA VAL A 166 -4.09 -7.11 -13.66
C VAL A 166 -3.81 -5.64 -13.45
N VAL A 167 -4.13 -5.14 -12.27
CA VAL A 167 -3.86 -3.75 -11.88
C VAL A 167 -3.08 -3.74 -10.58
N ILE A 168 -1.97 -3.02 -10.56
CA ILE A 168 -1.23 -2.75 -9.31
C ILE A 168 -1.97 -1.64 -8.58
N VAL A 169 -2.32 -1.85 -7.32
CA VAL A 169 -2.98 -0.85 -6.48
C VAL A 169 -2.14 -0.68 -5.21
N THR A 170 -1.49 0.47 -5.08
CA THR A 170 -0.55 0.72 -3.99
C THR A 170 -0.79 2.09 -3.34
N ALA A 171 -0.48 2.20 -2.04
CA ALA A 171 -0.47 3.47 -1.31
C ALA A 171 0.88 4.19 -1.44
N SER A 172 1.83 3.63 -2.18
CA SER A 172 3.18 4.16 -2.36
C SER A 172 3.29 5.07 -3.57
N ASN A 173 4.45 5.73 -3.70
CA ASN A 173 4.79 6.58 -4.83
C ASN A 173 4.83 5.77 -6.14
N GLY A 174 4.12 6.23 -7.16
CA GLY A 174 3.98 5.51 -8.43
C GLY A 174 5.26 5.32 -9.21
N GLN A 175 6.15 6.31 -9.23
CA GLN A 175 7.44 6.20 -9.93
C GLN A 175 8.33 5.14 -9.30
N GLU A 176 8.35 5.07 -7.98
CA GLU A 176 9.10 4.09 -7.21
C GLU A 176 8.63 2.67 -7.53
N ILE A 177 7.33 2.45 -7.46
CA ILE A 177 6.73 1.13 -7.70
C ILE A 177 6.92 0.69 -9.14
N ARG A 178 6.71 1.59 -10.10
CA ARG A 178 6.95 1.31 -11.53
C ARG A 178 8.38 0.86 -11.77
N ARG A 179 9.35 1.58 -11.21
CA ARG A 179 10.78 1.25 -11.33
C ARG A 179 11.09 -0.14 -10.79
N GLU A 180 10.54 -0.48 -9.61
CA GLU A 180 10.77 -1.79 -8.99
C GLU A 180 10.18 -2.93 -9.82
N TRP A 181 8.98 -2.75 -10.35
CA TRP A 181 8.34 -3.75 -11.20
C TRP A 181 9.04 -3.87 -12.57
N GLU A 182 9.48 -2.77 -13.15
CA GLU A 182 10.26 -2.78 -14.39
C GLU A 182 11.61 -3.47 -14.20
N ASP A 183 12.35 -3.12 -13.16
CA ASP A 183 13.66 -3.71 -12.85
C ASP A 183 13.57 -5.20 -12.56
N SER A 184 12.45 -5.67 -12.05
CA SER A 184 12.19 -7.08 -11.77
C SER A 184 11.61 -7.84 -12.97
N GLY A 185 11.36 -7.17 -14.10
CA GLY A 185 10.76 -7.78 -15.29
C GLY A 185 9.29 -8.14 -15.12
N LEU A 186 8.59 -7.55 -14.14
CA LEU A 186 7.20 -7.89 -13.84
C LEU A 186 6.18 -6.88 -14.38
N MET A 187 6.61 -5.68 -14.77
CA MET A 187 5.67 -4.64 -15.22
C MET A 187 4.87 -5.06 -16.45
N GLU A 188 5.42 -5.92 -17.28
CA GLU A 188 4.73 -6.45 -18.48
C GLU A 188 3.46 -7.24 -18.14
N TYR A 189 3.34 -7.76 -16.91
CA TYR A 189 2.15 -8.50 -16.45
C TYR A 189 1.03 -7.60 -15.97
N ALA A 190 1.30 -6.31 -15.72
CA ALA A 190 0.32 -5.37 -15.23
C ALA A 190 -0.24 -4.51 -16.37
N ASP A 191 -1.56 -4.38 -16.40
CA ASP A 191 -2.27 -3.55 -17.38
C ASP A 191 -2.34 -2.08 -16.95
N LEU A 192 -2.26 -1.81 -15.64
CA LEU A 192 -2.35 -0.47 -15.08
C LEU A 192 -1.66 -0.44 -13.72
N LEU A 193 -1.13 0.72 -13.36
CA LEU A 193 -0.60 1.03 -12.02
C LEU A 193 -1.37 2.21 -11.45
N LEU A 194 -2.04 1.98 -10.32
CA LEU A 194 -2.68 3.01 -9.52
C LEU A 194 -1.92 3.16 -8.20
N SER A 195 -1.53 4.38 -7.87
CA SER A 195 -0.63 4.70 -6.77
C SER A 195 -1.22 5.74 -5.83
N GLN A 196 -0.43 6.24 -4.87
CA GLN A 196 -0.86 7.33 -3.98
C GLN A 196 -1.33 8.57 -4.75
N GLU A 197 -0.75 8.83 -5.91
CA GLU A 197 -1.12 9.96 -6.79
C GLU A 197 -2.47 9.75 -7.46
N SER A 198 -2.95 8.51 -7.51
CA SER A 198 -4.24 8.17 -8.11
C SER A 198 -5.42 8.34 -7.14
N GLY A 199 -5.16 8.35 -5.84
CA GLY A 199 -6.16 8.40 -4.79
C GLY A 199 -5.98 7.27 -3.78
N THR A 200 -6.97 7.09 -2.90
CA THR A 200 -6.93 5.99 -1.91
C THR A 200 -7.14 4.64 -2.59
N LYS A 201 -6.73 3.56 -1.92
CA LYS A 201 -6.98 2.19 -2.43
C LYS A 201 -8.48 1.94 -2.62
N GLU A 202 -9.32 2.44 -1.72
CA GLU A 202 -10.78 2.35 -1.83
C GLU A 202 -11.31 3.03 -3.10
N MET A 203 -10.86 4.25 -3.38
CA MET A 203 -11.22 4.97 -4.59
C MET A 203 -10.78 4.22 -5.84
N CYS A 204 -9.55 3.70 -5.84
CA CYS A 204 -8.99 2.94 -6.95
C CYS A 204 -9.82 1.68 -7.23
N LEU A 205 -10.11 0.88 -6.21
CA LEU A 205 -10.89 -0.35 -6.37
C LEU A 205 -12.33 -0.08 -6.83
N ARG A 206 -12.98 0.91 -6.24
CA ARG A 206 -14.33 1.31 -6.66
C ARG A 206 -14.37 1.75 -8.12
N SER A 207 -13.38 2.56 -8.55
CA SER A 207 -13.28 3.00 -9.95
C SER A 207 -13.10 1.80 -10.88
N LEU A 208 -12.29 0.83 -10.51
CA LEU A 208 -12.05 -0.36 -11.32
C LEU A 208 -13.30 -1.25 -11.42
N THR A 209 -14.02 -1.44 -10.33
CA THR A 209 -15.22 -2.29 -10.32
C THR A 209 -16.35 -1.73 -11.17
N GLU A 210 -16.35 -0.44 -11.46
CA GLU A 210 -17.33 0.22 -12.35
C GLU A 210 -17.15 -0.13 -13.83
N HIS A 211 -16.12 -0.87 -14.20
CA HIS A 211 -15.84 -1.25 -15.59
C HIS A 211 -16.61 -2.48 -16.09
N GLY A 212 -17.64 -2.90 -15.36
CA GLY A 212 -18.55 -3.95 -15.84
C GLY A 212 -18.14 -5.37 -15.50
N TYR A 213 -17.33 -5.58 -14.46
CA TYR A 213 -17.03 -6.91 -13.95
C TYR A 213 -18.23 -7.47 -13.18
N GLU A 214 -18.53 -8.74 -13.40
CA GLU A 214 -19.57 -9.42 -12.66
C GLU A 214 -19.20 -9.58 -11.19
N LYS A 215 -20.20 -9.82 -10.35
CA LYS A 215 -20.02 -10.11 -8.93
C LYS A 215 -19.05 -11.29 -8.77
N ASP A 216 -18.15 -11.18 -7.80
CA ASP A 216 -17.12 -12.18 -7.49
C ASP A 216 -16.08 -12.39 -8.61
N HIS A 217 -16.01 -11.45 -9.56
CA HIS A 217 -14.98 -11.43 -10.61
C HIS A 217 -13.87 -10.43 -10.36
N VAL A 218 -13.86 -9.75 -9.21
CA VAL A 218 -12.80 -8.82 -8.81
C VAL A 218 -12.17 -9.32 -7.51
N LEU A 219 -10.85 -9.45 -7.52
CA LEU A 219 -10.06 -9.91 -6.38
C LEU A 219 -8.99 -8.88 -6.03
N MET A 220 -8.86 -8.56 -4.75
CA MET A 220 -7.71 -7.81 -4.21
C MET A 220 -6.75 -8.78 -3.52
N ILE A 221 -5.50 -8.78 -3.93
CA ILE A 221 -4.41 -9.49 -3.24
C ILE A 221 -3.61 -8.46 -2.45
N GLY A 222 -3.55 -8.63 -1.14
CA GLY A 222 -2.87 -7.67 -0.26
C GLY A 222 -2.40 -8.29 1.04
N ASP A 223 -1.53 -7.55 1.74
CA ASP A 223 -0.88 -7.98 2.98
C ASP A 223 -1.36 -7.19 4.21
N ALA A 224 -2.23 -6.22 4.01
CA ALA A 224 -2.60 -5.26 5.04
C ALA A 224 -4.13 -5.22 5.28
N PRO A 225 -4.58 -4.90 6.51
CA PRO A 225 -6.00 -4.68 6.79
C PRO A 225 -6.65 -3.64 5.88
N ALA A 226 -5.91 -2.60 5.49
CA ALA A 226 -6.39 -1.59 4.55
C ALA A 226 -6.74 -2.17 3.18
N ASP A 227 -6.03 -3.20 2.73
CA ASP A 227 -6.32 -3.89 1.46
C ASP A 227 -7.66 -4.62 1.54
N LYS A 228 -7.92 -5.30 2.66
CA LYS A 228 -9.20 -5.96 2.92
C LYS A 228 -10.34 -4.96 2.97
N MET A 229 -10.15 -3.84 3.67
CA MET A 229 -11.15 -2.78 3.77
C MET A 229 -11.47 -2.19 2.39
N ALA A 230 -10.45 -1.97 1.57
CA ALA A 230 -10.63 -1.48 0.21
C ALA A 230 -11.43 -2.48 -0.64
N ALA A 231 -11.13 -3.77 -0.53
CA ALA A 231 -11.87 -4.83 -1.22
C ALA A 231 -13.35 -4.83 -0.78
N GLU A 232 -13.61 -4.79 0.52
CA GLU A 232 -14.98 -4.76 1.05
C GLU A 232 -15.76 -3.53 0.56
N SER A 233 -15.13 -2.36 0.55
CA SER A 233 -15.76 -1.12 0.09
C SER A 233 -16.20 -1.19 -1.38
N ALA A 234 -15.51 -1.97 -2.19
CA ALA A 234 -15.76 -2.16 -3.61
C ALA A 234 -16.57 -3.46 -3.90
N GLU A 235 -16.99 -4.17 -2.86
CA GLU A 235 -17.66 -5.47 -2.95
C GLU A 235 -16.81 -6.50 -3.73
N ALA A 236 -15.48 -6.39 -3.61
CA ALA A 236 -14.53 -7.32 -4.22
C ALA A 236 -14.12 -8.40 -3.23
N LEU A 237 -13.59 -9.50 -3.76
CA LEU A 237 -13.01 -10.58 -2.96
C LEU A 237 -11.61 -10.18 -2.48
N PHE A 238 -11.14 -10.81 -1.42
CA PHE A 238 -9.83 -10.53 -0.83
C PHE A 238 -9.04 -11.81 -0.62
N TYR A 239 -7.80 -11.85 -1.13
CA TYR A 239 -6.82 -12.89 -0.85
C TYR A 239 -5.65 -12.29 -0.06
N PRO A 240 -5.39 -12.75 1.18
CA PRO A 240 -4.31 -12.23 2.00
C PRO A 240 -2.97 -12.88 1.67
N VAL A 241 -1.94 -12.03 1.51
CA VAL A 241 -0.55 -12.46 1.56
C VAL A 241 -0.12 -12.26 3.01
N LEU A 242 0.24 -13.36 3.68
CA LEU A 242 0.56 -13.32 5.11
C LEU A 242 1.96 -12.78 5.34
N ALA A 243 2.08 -11.77 6.21
CA ALA A 243 3.38 -11.18 6.58
C ALA A 243 4.32 -12.27 7.12
N TYR A 244 5.55 -12.29 6.59
CA TYR A 244 6.59 -13.29 6.89
C TYR A 244 6.27 -14.73 6.43
N GLN A 245 5.18 -14.91 5.68
CA GLN A 245 4.77 -16.14 5.01
C GLN A 245 4.35 -15.84 3.57
N GLU A 246 5.02 -14.88 2.94
CA GLU A 246 4.64 -14.37 1.62
C GLU A 246 4.81 -15.43 0.53
N THR A 247 5.93 -16.14 0.54
CA THR A 247 6.21 -17.20 -0.44
C THR A 247 5.15 -18.29 -0.40
N GLU A 248 4.82 -18.77 0.80
CA GLU A 248 3.80 -19.80 0.99
C GLU A 248 2.42 -19.29 0.56
N SER A 249 2.12 -18.03 0.79
CA SER A 249 0.86 -17.40 0.37
C SER A 249 0.75 -17.37 -1.15
N TRP A 250 1.82 -17.02 -1.85
CA TRP A 250 1.82 -16.99 -3.32
C TRP A 250 1.77 -18.40 -3.91
N GLU A 251 2.45 -19.36 -3.30
CA GLU A 251 2.38 -20.78 -3.71
C GLU A 251 0.95 -21.31 -3.60
N GLU A 252 0.28 -21.05 -2.49
CA GLU A 252 -1.13 -21.46 -2.32
C GLU A 252 -2.04 -20.75 -3.32
N PHE A 253 -1.81 -19.47 -3.57
CA PHE A 253 -2.59 -18.75 -4.59
C PHE A 253 -2.45 -19.42 -5.96
N ALA A 254 -1.25 -19.79 -6.36
CA ALA A 254 -0.99 -20.46 -7.63
C ALA A 254 -1.63 -21.85 -7.70
N GLU A 255 -1.65 -22.60 -6.61
CA GLU A 255 -2.17 -23.96 -6.56
C GLU A 255 -3.68 -24.03 -6.36
N GLU A 256 -4.26 -23.14 -5.56
CA GLU A 256 -5.64 -23.22 -5.12
C GLU A 256 -6.43 -21.92 -5.33
N GLY A 257 -5.91 -20.79 -4.88
CA GLY A 257 -6.65 -19.53 -4.82
C GLY A 257 -7.11 -19.03 -6.19
N LEU A 258 -6.22 -19.04 -7.17
CA LEU A 258 -6.56 -18.60 -8.54
C LEU A 258 -7.64 -19.48 -9.16
N LYS A 259 -7.52 -20.78 -9.03
CA LYS A 259 -8.49 -21.74 -9.53
C LYS A 259 -9.87 -21.46 -8.93
N ARG A 260 -9.95 -21.31 -7.62
CA ARG A 260 -11.22 -21.03 -6.93
C ARG A 260 -11.82 -19.70 -7.38
N PHE A 261 -10.99 -18.69 -7.57
CA PHE A 261 -11.44 -17.40 -8.07
C PHE A 261 -12.07 -17.52 -9.46
N LEU A 262 -11.37 -18.18 -10.38
CA LEU A 262 -11.83 -18.35 -11.76
C LEU A 262 -13.05 -19.29 -11.88
N GLU A 263 -13.22 -20.26 -10.97
CA GLU A 263 -14.32 -21.20 -10.96
C GLU A 263 -15.53 -20.75 -10.13
N GLY A 264 -15.43 -19.61 -9.43
CA GLY A 264 -16.53 -19.08 -8.62
C GLY A 264 -16.69 -19.75 -7.25
N THR A 265 -15.65 -20.40 -6.74
CA THR A 265 -15.66 -21.09 -5.44
C THR A 265 -14.79 -20.42 -4.38
N PHE A 266 -14.33 -19.20 -4.65
CA PHE A 266 -13.50 -18.44 -3.72
C PHE A 266 -14.32 -17.82 -2.58
N ALA A 267 -15.44 -17.20 -2.89
CA ALA A 267 -16.33 -16.59 -1.89
C ALA A 267 -16.90 -17.63 -0.94
N GLY A 268 -17.16 -17.26 0.30
CA GLY A 268 -17.70 -18.15 1.32
C GLY A 268 -16.59 -18.80 2.15
N THR A 269 -16.65 -20.11 2.33
CA THR A 269 -15.78 -20.84 3.27
C THR A 269 -14.28 -20.62 3.02
N TYR A 270 -13.84 -20.71 1.76
CA TYR A 270 -12.42 -20.55 1.45
C TYR A 270 -11.92 -19.15 1.83
N GLN A 271 -12.63 -18.10 1.40
CA GLN A 271 -12.27 -16.73 1.74
C GLN A 271 -12.30 -16.47 3.25
N GLU A 272 -13.32 -16.96 3.93
CA GLU A 272 -13.47 -16.81 5.38
C GLU A 272 -12.30 -17.44 6.15
N GLU A 273 -11.86 -18.64 5.73
CA GLU A 273 -10.69 -19.30 6.32
C GLU A 273 -9.41 -18.50 6.08
N LYS A 274 -9.22 -17.96 4.87
CA LYS A 274 -8.05 -17.14 4.54
C LYS A 274 -8.03 -15.86 5.37
N ILE A 275 -9.14 -15.19 5.53
CA ILE A 275 -9.27 -13.99 6.35
C ILE A 275 -8.97 -14.29 7.82
N LYS A 276 -9.44 -15.42 8.33
CA LYS A 276 -9.15 -15.87 9.69
C LYS A 276 -7.66 -16.08 9.91
N GLU A 277 -6.99 -16.76 8.97
CA GLU A 277 -5.53 -16.94 9.01
C GLU A 277 -4.81 -15.59 8.99
N PHE A 278 -5.29 -14.66 8.17
CA PHE A 278 -4.74 -13.31 8.04
C PHE A 278 -4.76 -12.56 9.37
N TYR A 279 -5.89 -12.52 10.05
CA TYR A 279 -5.99 -11.85 11.35
C TYR A 279 -5.15 -12.54 12.42
N ALA A 280 -5.16 -13.87 12.44
CA ALA A 280 -4.33 -14.63 13.38
C ALA A 280 -2.83 -14.34 13.17
N ASN A 281 -2.39 -14.25 11.93
CA ASN A 281 -0.99 -13.96 11.59
C ASN A 281 -0.54 -12.57 12.06
N LEU A 282 -1.43 -11.59 12.01
CA LEU A 282 -1.17 -10.23 12.48
C LEU A 282 -1.50 -10.02 13.96
N ASP A 283 -1.95 -11.05 14.64
CA ASP A 283 -2.37 -11.01 16.05
C ASP A 283 -3.50 -9.97 16.30
N LEU A 284 -4.51 -10.00 15.42
CA LEU A 284 -5.65 -9.07 15.47
C LEU A 284 -6.97 -9.78 15.80
#